data_8a052e5fc64504de5b067288eed9c1c3
#
_entry.id   8a052e5fc64504de5b067288eed9c1c3
#
_cell.length_a   1.000
_cell.length_b   1.000
_cell.length_c   1.000
_cell.angle_alpha   90.00
_cell.angle_beta   90.00
_cell.angle_gamma   90.00
#
_symmetry.space_group_name_H-M   'P 1'
#
loop_
_entity.id
_entity.type
_entity.pdbx_description
1 polymer ?
#
loop_
_entity_poly.entity_id
_entity_poly.type
_entity_poly.pdbx_seq_one_letter_code
_entity_poly.pdbx_strand_id
1 'polypeptide(L)'
;IIVLLEKMGFGFFPSKKKNLRYPHIGIVIINENSEIGCGSTIDRGSLSNTEIGKNTFLDNQIHIAHNVKIGDNTILAGQVGIAGSSIIGNNVKIGGQAGISGHIKVGDNVEIGGGSGVIKDIPENTKVMG
;
A
#
# COMPACT_ATOMS: atom_id res chain seq x y z
N ILE A 1 13.81 6.24 -14.68
CA ILE A 1 12.72 5.87 -13.73
C ILE A 1 13.05 4.50 -13.16
N ILE A 2 13.09 4.42 -11.86
CA ILE A 2 13.37 3.16 -11.15
C ILE A 2 12.19 2.81 -10.27
N VAL A 3 11.59 1.63 -10.50
CA VAL A 3 10.53 1.05 -9.68
C VAL A 3 10.91 -0.40 -9.42
N LEU A 4 10.84 -0.83 -8.16
CA LEU A 4 11.09 -2.22 -7.79
C LEU A 4 9.78 -2.94 -7.54
N LEU A 5 9.51 -3.97 -8.34
CA LEU A 5 8.30 -4.76 -8.25
C LEU A 5 8.62 -6.20 -7.84
N GLU A 6 7.69 -6.82 -7.17
CA GLU A 6 7.71 -8.24 -6.87
C GLU A 6 8.90 -8.71 -6.02
N LYS A 7 9.53 -7.79 -5.26
CA LYS A 7 10.49 -8.25 -4.27
C LYS A 7 9.76 -8.90 -3.09
N MET A 8 10.45 -9.73 -2.33
CA MET A 8 9.90 -10.30 -1.11
C MET A 8 9.64 -9.18 -0.09
N GLY A 9 8.48 -9.21 0.53
CA GLY A 9 8.11 -8.25 1.55
C GLY A 9 8.79 -8.51 2.88
N PHE A 10 8.48 -7.66 3.84
CA PHE A 10 9.02 -7.69 5.18
C PHE A 10 8.10 -8.53 6.08
N GLY A 11 8.18 -9.86 5.93
CA GLY A 11 7.35 -10.79 6.69
C GLY A 11 8.18 -11.86 7.38
N PHE A 12 8.15 -11.90 8.72
CA PHE A 12 8.90 -12.85 9.52
C PHE A 12 8.06 -13.41 10.66
N PHE A 13 8.49 -14.58 11.15
CA PHE A 13 8.08 -15.09 12.45
C PHE A 13 9.21 -14.80 13.45
N PRO A 14 9.04 -13.90 14.42
CA PRO A 14 10.06 -13.68 15.44
C PRO A 14 10.29 -14.95 16.27
N SER A 15 11.52 -15.23 16.61
CA SER A 15 11.85 -16.35 17.50
C SER A 15 13.01 -15.97 18.41
N LYS A 16 13.25 -16.77 19.45
CA LYS A 16 14.35 -16.53 20.42
C LYS A 16 15.73 -16.66 19.77
N LYS A 17 15.85 -17.45 18.72
CA LYS A 17 17.14 -17.71 18.05
C LYS A 17 17.33 -16.88 16.80
N LYS A 18 16.28 -16.71 15.99
CA LYS A 18 16.29 -15.93 14.76
C LYS A 18 14.88 -15.67 14.30
N ASN A 19 14.71 -14.65 13.46
CA ASN A 19 13.45 -14.41 12.79
C ASN A 19 13.35 -15.33 11.57
N LEU A 20 12.19 -15.91 11.36
CA LEU A 20 11.92 -16.79 10.24
C LEU A 20 11.08 -16.05 9.21
N ARG A 21 11.54 -16.03 7.96
CA ARG A 21 10.81 -15.38 6.87
C ARG A 21 9.72 -16.32 6.34
N TYR A 22 8.52 -15.79 6.13
CA TYR A 22 7.53 -16.59 5.42
C TYR A 22 7.78 -16.60 3.93
N PRO A 23 7.33 -17.65 3.20
CA PRO A 23 7.40 -17.63 1.75
C PRO A 23 6.49 -16.58 1.15
N HIS A 24 6.95 -15.91 0.10
CA HIS A 24 6.18 -14.95 -0.67
C HIS A 24 6.09 -15.45 -2.10
N ILE A 25 4.96 -16.08 -2.45
CA ILE A 25 4.73 -16.72 -3.75
C ILE A 25 3.70 -15.98 -4.60
N GLY A 26 2.98 -15.02 -4.02
CA GLY A 26 2.06 -14.19 -4.77
C GLY A 26 2.78 -13.23 -5.70
N ILE A 27 2.04 -12.59 -6.59
CA ILE A 27 2.57 -11.64 -7.59
C ILE A 27 2.07 -10.24 -7.32
N VAL A 28 2.54 -9.29 -8.10
CA VAL A 28 2.01 -7.91 -8.15
C VAL A 28 1.14 -7.80 -9.40
N ILE A 29 -0.08 -7.29 -9.22
CA ILE A 29 -1.01 -7.01 -10.32
C ILE A 29 -1.25 -5.52 -10.36
N ILE A 30 -0.95 -4.89 -11.50
CA ILE A 30 -1.20 -3.47 -11.73
C ILE A 30 -2.20 -3.37 -12.87
N ASN A 31 -3.38 -2.84 -12.59
CA ASN A 31 -4.45 -2.77 -13.57
C ASN A 31 -4.28 -1.56 -14.50
N GLU A 32 -5.14 -1.49 -15.53
CA GLU A 32 -4.98 -0.56 -16.64
C GLU A 32 -5.01 0.92 -16.23
N ASN A 33 -4.30 1.74 -16.97
CA ASN A 33 -4.21 3.20 -16.81
C ASN A 33 -3.67 3.64 -15.45
N SER A 34 -2.97 2.78 -14.72
CA SER A 34 -2.33 3.17 -13.47
C SER A 34 -0.91 3.65 -13.74
N GLU A 35 -0.46 4.59 -12.92
CA GLU A 35 0.88 5.15 -13.02
C GLU A 35 1.63 4.96 -11.70
N ILE A 36 2.92 4.65 -11.79
CA ILE A 36 3.78 4.46 -10.63
C ILE A 36 5.02 5.32 -10.81
N GLY A 37 5.23 6.23 -9.88
CA GLY A 37 6.37 7.15 -9.90
C GLY A 37 7.69 6.47 -9.59
N CYS A 38 8.78 7.18 -9.85
CA CYS A 38 10.11 6.64 -9.68
C CYS A 38 10.50 6.44 -8.22
N GLY A 39 11.38 5.49 -7.98
CA GLY A 39 11.82 5.13 -6.64
C GLY A 39 10.79 4.38 -5.81
N SER A 40 9.65 4.04 -6.40
CA SER A 40 8.62 3.28 -5.69
C SER A 40 8.98 1.80 -5.60
N THR A 41 8.50 1.15 -4.54
CA THR A 41 8.68 -0.28 -4.34
C THR A 41 7.33 -0.92 -4.07
N ILE A 42 7.04 -2.02 -4.76
CA ILE A 42 5.81 -2.78 -4.58
C ILE A 42 6.19 -4.23 -4.35
N ASP A 43 5.93 -4.72 -3.16
CA ASP A 43 6.29 -6.06 -2.76
C ASP A 43 5.29 -7.08 -3.31
N ARG A 44 5.79 -8.24 -3.65
CA ARG A 44 4.91 -9.36 -4.07
C ARG A 44 4.07 -9.84 -2.90
N GLY A 45 2.97 -10.51 -3.20
CA GLY A 45 2.15 -11.11 -2.16
C GLY A 45 2.77 -12.35 -1.56
N SER A 46 2.30 -12.76 -0.39
CA SER A 46 2.67 -14.03 0.22
C SER A 46 1.81 -15.16 -0.37
N LEU A 47 0.66 -15.44 0.21
CA LEU A 47 -0.28 -16.45 -0.32
C LEU A 47 -1.32 -15.82 -1.27
N SER A 48 -1.57 -14.54 -1.18
CA SER A 48 -2.40 -13.78 -2.12
C SER A 48 -1.54 -12.74 -2.83
N ASN A 49 -2.10 -12.02 -3.78
CA ASN A 49 -1.38 -11.04 -4.57
C ASN A 49 -1.40 -9.66 -3.93
N THR A 50 -0.45 -8.82 -4.31
CA THR A 50 -0.51 -7.38 -4.11
C THR A 50 -1.16 -6.78 -5.35
N GLU A 51 -2.18 -5.95 -5.20
CA GLU A 51 -2.96 -5.45 -6.34
C GLU A 51 -3.14 -3.94 -6.29
N ILE A 52 -2.95 -3.32 -7.46
CA ILE A 52 -3.22 -1.91 -7.70
C ILE A 52 -4.39 -1.84 -8.69
N GLY A 53 -5.45 -1.13 -8.34
CA GLY A 53 -6.63 -0.99 -9.18
C GLY A 53 -6.40 -0.16 -10.44
N LYS A 54 -7.48 0.09 -11.18
CA LYS A 54 -7.45 0.87 -12.43
C LYS A 54 -7.37 2.35 -12.14
N ASN A 55 -6.71 3.11 -13.03
CA ASN A 55 -6.63 4.56 -12.93
C ASN A 55 -6.12 5.04 -11.57
N THR A 56 -5.24 4.28 -10.96
CA THR A 56 -4.67 4.59 -9.65
C THR A 56 -3.26 5.12 -9.86
N PHE A 57 -3.00 6.28 -9.29
CA PHE A 57 -1.75 7.00 -9.51
C PHE A 57 -0.93 7.07 -8.25
N LEU A 58 0.28 6.55 -8.31
CA LEU A 58 1.25 6.59 -7.23
C LEU A 58 2.37 7.56 -7.63
N ASP A 59 2.58 8.57 -6.81
CA ASP A 59 3.68 9.51 -7.00
C ASP A 59 5.01 8.82 -6.69
N ASN A 60 6.06 9.58 -6.46
CA ASN A 60 7.40 9.05 -6.28
C ASN A 60 7.65 8.51 -4.88
N GLN A 61 8.55 7.55 -4.78
CA GLN A 61 9.01 7.00 -3.50
C GLN A 61 7.88 6.42 -2.63
N ILE A 62 6.93 5.79 -3.28
CA ILE A 62 5.83 5.09 -2.60
C ILE A 62 6.31 3.70 -2.19
N HIS A 63 5.92 3.24 -1.00
CA HIS A 63 6.14 1.86 -0.62
C HIS A 63 4.80 1.15 -0.40
N ILE A 64 4.58 0.11 -1.19
CA ILE A 64 3.42 -0.78 -1.06
C ILE A 64 3.94 -2.14 -0.59
N ALA A 65 3.57 -2.52 0.62
CA ALA A 65 4.02 -3.77 1.19
C ALA A 65 3.22 -4.97 0.66
N HIS A 66 3.60 -6.14 1.08
CA HIS A 66 3.02 -7.40 0.63
C HIS A 66 1.52 -7.48 0.90
N ASN A 67 0.77 -8.07 -0.01
CA ASN A 67 -0.67 -8.35 0.14
C ASN A 67 -1.58 -7.12 0.23
N VAL A 68 -1.07 -5.91 -0.04
CA VAL A 68 -1.89 -4.70 -0.06
C VAL A 68 -2.81 -4.74 -1.28
N LYS A 69 -4.06 -4.31 -1.08
CA LYS A 69 -5.03 -4.11 -2.16
C LYS A 69 -5.37 -2.63 -2.23
N ILE A 70 -5.19 -2.03 -3.39
CA ILE A 70 -5.56 -0.63 -3.64
C ILE A 70 -6.65 -0.63 -4.72
N GLY A 71 -7.75 0.06 -4.44
CA GLY A 71 -8.87 0.13 -5.35
C GLY A 71 -8.64 1.02 -6.56
N ASP A 72 -9.71 1.33 -7.28
CA ASP A 72 -9.69 2.12 -8.50
C ASP A 72 -9.70 3.63 -8.20
N ASN A 73 -9.17 4.43 -9.11
CA ASN A 73 -9.22 5.90 -9.05
C ASN A 73 -8.64 6.46 -7.74
N THR A 74 -7.65 5.82 -7.17
CA THR A 74 -7.00 6.21 -5.92
C THR A 74 -5.70 6.93 -6.23
N ILE A 75 -5.36 7.92 -5.43
CA ILE A 75 -4.16 8.74 -5.61
C ILE A 75 -3.34 8.74 -4.34
N LEU A 76 -2.08 8.37 -4.45
CA LEU A 76 -1.11 8.41 -3.35
C LEU A 76 -0.03 9.43 -3.70
N ALA A 77 0.09 10.47 -2.87
CA ALA A 77 1.14 11.47 -3.04
C ALA A 77 2.50 10.94 -2.58
N GLY A 78 3.55 11.72 -2.79
CA GLY A 78 4.92 11.27 -2.58
C GLY A 78 5.22 10.74 -1.19
N GLN A 79 6.03 9.71 -1.13
CA GLN A 79 6.52 9.10 0.11
C GLN A 79 5.44 8.47 1.00
N VAL A 80 4.28 8.16 0.46
CA VAL A 80 3.27 7.38 1.20
C VAL A 80 3.77 5.95 1.38
N GLY A 81 3.57 5.41 2.56
CA GLY A 81 3.86 4.00 2.86
C GLY A 81 2.61 3.27 3.31
N ILE A 82 2.38 2.09 2.75
CA ILE A 82 1.24 1.24 3.14
C ILE A 82 1.79 -0.11 3.57
N ALA A 83 1.58 -0.43 4.84
CA ALA A 83 2.08 -1.67 5.41
C ALA A 83 1.23 -2.88 5.00
N GLY A 84 1.76 -4.07 5.23
CA GLY A 84 1.23 -5.31 4.69
C GLY A 84 -0.22 -5.61 4.98
N SER A 85 -0.89 -6.21 4.02
CA SER A 85 -2.26 -6.70 4.10
C SER A 85 -3.34 -5.64 4.32
N SER A 86 -3.00 -4.37 4.17
CA SER A 86 -3.99 -3.29 4.24
C SER A 86 -4.80 -3.21 2.96
N ILE A 87 -6.04 -2.77 3.08
CA ILE A 87 -6.97 -2.63 1.96
C ILE A 87 -7.36 -1.16 1.84
N ILE A 88 -7.07 -0.57 0.69
CA ILE A 88 -7.43 0.81 0.37
C ILE A 88 -8.56 0.78 -0.66
N GLY A 89 -9.63 1.48 -0.39
CA GLY A 89 -10.82 1.48 -1.25
C GLY A 89 -10.65 2.27 -2.54
N ASN A 90 -11.78 2.56 -3.18
CA ASN A 90 -11.85 3.33 -4.42
C ASN A 90 -11.93 4.83 -4.12
N ASN A 91 -11.42 5.67 -5.03
CA ASN A 91 -11.49 7.12 -4.92
C ASN A 91 -10.88 7.66 -3.62
N VAL A 92 -9.82 7.04 -3.14
CA VAL A 92 -9.10 7.47 -1.93
C VAL A 92 -7.98 8.42 -2.33
N LYS A 93 -7.77 9.45 -1.53
CA LYS A 93 -6.66 10.38 -1.71
C LYS A 93 -5.81 10.39 -0.45
N ILE A 94 -4.53 10.07 -0.59
CA ILE A 94 -3.60 10.01 0.54
C ILE A 94 -2.51 11.06 0.34
N GLY A 95 -2.41 11.99 1.28
CA GLY A 95 -1.43 13.05 1.24
C GLY A 95 -0.01 12.56 1.47
N GLY A 96 0.97 13.35 1.02
CA GLY A 96 2.38 12.97 1.06
C GLY A 96 2.86 12.63 2.46
N GLN A 97 3.75 11.68 2.54
CA GLN A 97 4.38 11.21 3.78
C GLN A 97 3.42 10.60 4.81
N ALA A 98 2.19 10.28 4.40
CA ALA A 98 1.27 9.54 5.27
C ALA A 98 1.71 8.08 5.36
N GLY A 99 1.46 7.47 6.50
CA GLY A 99 1.75 6.06 6.74
C GLY A 99 0.49 5.32 7.16
N ILE A 100 0.27 4.14 6.57
CA ILE A 100 -0.86 3.28 6.89
C ILE A 100 -0.31 2.01 7.53
N SER A 101 -0.76 1.71 8.74
CA SER A 101 -0.35 0.49 9.45
C SER A 101 -0.88 -0.77 8.75
N GLY A 102 -0.30 -1.92 9.10
CA GLY A 102 -0.71 -3.19 8.54
C GLY A 102 -2.12 -3.61 8.94
N HIS A 103 -2.78 -4.37 8.07
CA HIS A 103 -4.11 -4.92 8.29
C HIS A 103 -5.20 -3.86 8.55
N ILE A 104 -5.02 -2.66 7.99
CA ILE A 104 -5.98 -1.56 8.08
C ILE A 104 -6.91 -1.62 6.86
N LYS A 105 -8.16 -1.27 7.07
CA LYS A 105 -9.14 -1.13 5.99
C LYS A 105 -9.55 0.33 5.88
N VAL A 106 -9.28 0.94 4.73
CA VAL A 106 -9.68 2.31 4.40
C VAL A 106 -10.83 2.23 3.40
N GLY A 107 -11.98 2.79 3.76
CA GLY A 107 -13.17 2.76 2.93
C GLY A 107 -13.07 3.63 1.69
N ASP A 108 -14.11 3.61 0.84
CA ASP A 108 -14.15 4.40 -0.37
C ASP A 108 -14.32 5.89 -0.07
N ASN A 109 -13.87 6.74 -0.98
CA ASN A 109 -14.03 8.19 -0.90
C ASN A 109 -13.44 8.80 0.38
N VAL A 110 -12.33 8.24 0.86
CA VAL A 110 -11.61 8.75 2.04
C VAL A 110 -10.51 9.69 1.59
N GLU A 111 -10.31 10.77 2.34
CA GLU A 111 -9.17 11.65 2.17
C GLU A 111 -8.31 11.60 3.44
N ILE A 112 -7.01 11.38 3.25
CA ILE A 112 -6.04 11.32 4.35
C ILE A 112 -5.03 12.43 4.15
N GLY A 113 -4.92 13.33 5.14
CA GLY A 113 -4.00 14.45 5.07
C GLY A 113 -2.54 14.03 5.11
N GLY A 114 -1.66 14.85 4.55
CA GLY A 114 -0.23 14.59 4.53
C GLY A 114 0.35 14.44 5.93
N GLY A 115 1.31 13.55 6.08
CA GLY A 115 1.97 13.27 7.35
C GLY A 115 1.13 12.50 8.35
N SER A 116 -0.08 12.06 7.98
CA SER A 116 -0.96 11.31 8.90
C SER A 116 -0.41 9.92 9.18
N GLY A 117 -0.54 9.48 10.41
CA GLY A 117 -0.29 8.08 10.79
C GLY A 117 -1.62 7.38 11.05
N VAL A 118 -2.00 6.44 10.19
CA VAL A 118 -3.28 5.73 10.29
C VAL A 118 -3.06 4.38 10.95
N ILE A 119 -3.67 4.18 12.11
CA ILE A 119 -3.53 2.96 12.91
C ILE A 119 -4.85 2.23 13.15
N LYS A 120 -5.94 2.74 12.60
CA LYS A 120 -7.29 2.17 12.72
C LYS A 120 -7.99 2.19 11.37
N ASP A 121 -8.96 1.33 11.19
CA ASP A 121 -9.82 1.35 10.02
C ASP A 121 -10.51 2.72 9.88
N ILE A 122 -10.68 3.15 8.64
CA ILE A 122 -11.35 4.41 8.33
C ILE A 122 -12.61 4.09 7.54
N PRO A 123 -13.80 4.48 8.04
CA PRO A 123 -15.03 4.25 7.29
C PRO A 123 -15.08 5.11 6.03
N GLU A 124 -15.92 4.70 5.08
CA GLU A 124 -16.09 5.43 3.82
C GLU A 124 -16.53 6.89 4.04
N ASN A 125 -16.27 7.73 3.05
CA ASN A 125 -16.68 9.14 3.03
C ASN A 125 -16.14 9.96 4.20
N THR A 126 -14.95 9.65 4.68
CA THR A 126 -14.32 10.28 5.85
C THR A 126 -13.10 11.07 5.45
N LYS A 127 -12.85 12.17 6.15
CA LYS A 127 -11.60 12.92 6.05
C LYS A 127 -10.80 12.75 7.33
N VAL A 128 -9.52 12.47 7.19
CA VAL A 128 -8.58 12.32 8.31
C VAL A 128 -7.47 13.33 8.14
N MET A 129 -7.22 14.09 9.19
CA MET A 129 -6.17 15.12 9.20
C MET A 129 -5.11 14.78 10.24
N GLY A 130 -3.88 14.87 9.80
CA GLY A 130 -2.71 14.75 10.64
C GLY A 130 -2.69 13.76 11.74
#